data_37a31dca125394755ffc56aa94d484f2
#
_entry.id   37a31dca125394755ffc56aa94d484f2
#
_cell.length_a   1.000
_cell.length_b   1.000
_cell.length_c   1.000
_cell.angle_alpha   90.00
_cell.angle_beta   90.00
_cell.angle_gamma   90.00
#
_symmetry.space_group_name_H-M   'P 1'
#
loop_
_entity.id
_entity.type
_entity.pdbx_description
1 polymer ?
#
loop_
_entity_poly.entity_id
_entity_poly.type
_entity_poly.pdbx_seq_one_letter_code
_entity_poly.pdbx_strand_id
1 'polypeptide(L)'
;MTGNYHWKVFWTVAIALFAMVMDFSIVFLALSSIADEFDVTLRAVTWVAIASSLTMSAFMLPLGRVSDITGRKRFHIVGMMLFVVGALLAYSASNLQMLILARVVMSLGSAMGQAVVFAIIVGVFPGSERGKALGMITTTVAIGAAAGPIVAGPVIQEWGWRSIFLVTALPTIAGIVAAFVVLEDSKIGSETRSLDARFDWLGSILSAAALSLLILTISNPFAFEWISLQTIAGFLVSLVLLVALVRWELRTPEPMLNLRFFKNPTFSWSTSTRFLGFIGGSATFFLMPIFVQSFMGYGQRSAGMIMFVGALGMGLASQFSGRLSDKYGFRKFTFVGLGFLVMTNVWFSFFVKDSSLVIVMSVLFLNGLGMGLWMAPNMSATLSTVSRVDYGSMSAFLNLVRNVGSVIGQALTAAIIAGIMLSRGAEVQLDQLSESDNPAVTDAFLAGWSLTFRVLAIVTFIALLCAIQTRVFVSDRDDSN
;
A
#
# COMPACT_ATOMS: atom_id res chain seq x y z
N MET A 1 -33.75 14.16 -6.78
CA MET A 1 -33.40 13.56 -5.47
C MET A 1 -32.04 12.84 -5.50
N THR A 2 -31.03 13.39 -6.13
CA THR A 2 -29.72 12.74 -6.34
C THR A 2 -28.56 13.38 -5.56
N GLY A 3 -28.85 14.40 -4.72
CA GLY A 3 -27.80 15.24 -4.11
C GLY A 3 -26.83 14.58 -3.12
N ASN A 4 -27.12 13.40 -2.57
CA ASN A 4 -26.28 12.81 -1.52
C ASN A 4 -25.93 11.33 -1.73
N TYR A 5 -26.33 10.70 -2.85
CA TYR A 5 -26.08 9.27 -3.05
C TYR A 5 -24.57 8.94 -3.13
N HIS A 6 -23.81 9.70 -3.92
CA HIS A 6 -22.36 9.50 -4.09
C HIS A 6 -21.60 9.63 -2.76
N TRP A 7 -22.01 10.54 -1.84
CA TRP A 7 -21.41 10.64 -0.51
C TRP A 7 -21.77 9.48 0.42
N LYS A 8 -22.99 8.93 0.30
CA LYS A 8 -23.38 7.71 1.04
C LYS A 8 -22.52 6.52 0.58
N VAL A 9 -22.36 6.36 -0.73
CA VAL A 9 -21.47 5.34 -1.30
C VAL A 9 -20.03 5.53 -0.82
N PHE A 10 -19.55 6.79 -0.83
CA PHE A 10 -18.21 7.12 -0.34
C PHE A 10 -17.97 6.62 1.08
N TRP A 11 -18.83 7.00 2.03
CA TRP A 11 -18.65 6.61 3.43
C TRP A 11 -18.76 5.09 3.65
N THR A 12 -19.65 4.44 2.92
CA THR A 12 -19.80 2.98 2.94
C THR A 12 -18.48 2.29 2.57
N VAL A 13 -17.87 2.72 1.49
CA VAL A 13 -16.61 2.12 0.99
C VAL A 13 -15.41 2.54 1.84
N ALA A 14 -15.40 3.79 2.33
CA ALA A 14 -14.33 4.34 3.14
C ALA A 14 -14.19 3.65 4.50
N ILE A 15 -15.29 3.28 5.17
CA ILE A 15 -15.26 2.56 6.44
C ILE A 15 -14.57 1.19 6.29
N ALA A 16 -14.93 0.44 5.25
CA ALA A 16 -14.32 -0.85 4.96
C ALA A 16 -12.83 -0.71 4.59
N LEU A 17 -12.50 0.27 3.74
CA LEU A 17 -11.11 0.55 3.36
C LEU A 17 -10.27 0.94 4.57
N PHE A 18 -10.78 1.79 5.46
CA PHE A 18 -10.12 2.18 6.70
C PHE A 18 -9.74 0.96 7.54
N ALA A 19 -10.69 0.04 7.76
CA ALA A 19 -10.45 -1.18 8.53
C ALA A 19 -9.39 -2.08 7.90
N MET A 20 -9.46 -2.29 6.58
CA MET A 20 -8.52 -3.11 5.83
C MET A 20 -7.09 -2.53 5.81
N VAL A 21 -6.97 -1.20 5.76
CA VAL A 21 -5.65 -0.54 5.82
C VAL A 21 -5.11 -0.53 7.24
N MET A 22 -5.95 -0.29 8.23
CA MET A 22 -5.58 -0.36 9.65
C MET A 22 -5.07 -1.77 10.01
N ASP A 23 -5.72 -2.82 9.51
CA ASP A 23 -5.29 -4.21 9.72
C ASP A 23 -3.85 -4.45 9.29
N PHE A 24 -3.45 -3.90 8.15
CA PHE A 24 -2.08 -4.07 7.67
C PHE A 24 -1.04 -3.48 8.62
N SER A 25 -1.34 -2.35 9.26
CA SER A 25 -0.40 -1.65 10.14
C SER A 25 -0.46 -2.12 11.59
N ILE A 26 -1.63 -2.56 12.08
CA ILE A 26 -1.84 -2.96 13.48
C ILE A 26 -1.08 -4.24 13.83
N VAL A 27 -0.97 -5.18 12.87
CA VAL A 27 -0.33 -6.49 13.05
C VAL A 27 1.16 -6.39 13.36
N PHE A 28 1.85 -5.38 12.81
CA PHE A 28 3.29 -5.25 13.05
C PHE A 28 3.66 -5.06 14.52
N LEU A 29 2.77 -4.43 15.31
CA LEU A 29 2.98 -4.25 16.75
C LEU A 29 2.67 -5.52 17.56
N ALA A 30 1.90 -6.43 17.00
CA ALA A 30 1.54 -7.68 17.66
C ALA A 30 2.58 -8.80 17.47
N LEU A 31 3.54 -8.63 16.55
CA LEU A 31 4.46 -9.72 16.16
C LEU A 31 5.26 -10.28 17.35
N SER A 32 5.77 -9.41 18.25
CA SER A 32 6.50 -9.87 19.44
C SER A 32 5.60 -10.68 20.39
N SER A 33 4.41 -10.15 20.70
CA SER A 33 3.45 -10.85 21.57
C SER A 33 2.97 -12.19 20.98
N ILE A 34 2.88 -12.29 19.66
CA ILE A 34 2.55 -13.54 18.95
C ILE A 34 3.72 -14.53 19.04
N ALA A 35 4.96 -14.05 18.90
CA ALA A 35 6.16 -14.85 19.01
C ALA A 35 6.29 -15.48 20.41
N ASP A 36 6.09 -14.65 21.45
CA ASP A 36 6.18 -15.06 22.84
C ASP A 36 5.11 -16.10 23.20
N GLU A 37 3.85 -15.90 22.75
CA GLU A 37 2.76 -16.81 23.09
C GLU A 37 2.83 -18.16 22.38
N PHE A 38 3.30 -18.19 21.12
CA PHE A 38 3.45 -19.44 20.36
C PHE A 38 4.81 -20.10 20.53
N ASP A 39 5.70 -19.53 21.35
CA ASP A 39 7.09 -19.99 21.57
C ASP A 39 7.84 -20.23 20.23
N VAL A 40 7.79 -19.22 19.36
CA VAL A 40 8.40 -19.25 18.03
C VAL A 40 9.32 -18.05 17.82
N THR A 41 10.27 -18.17 16.90
CA THR A 41 11.17 -17.07 16.58
C THR A 41 10.43 -15.91 15.91
N LEU A 42 10.90 -14.66 16.12
CA LEU A 42 10.38 -13.47 15.42
C LEU A 42 10.39 -13.64 13.90
N ARG A 43 11.40 -14.31 13.35
CA ARG A 43 11.45 -14.67 11.93
C ARG A 43 10.26 -15.53 11.50
N ALA A 44 9.88 -16.53 12.29
CA ALA A 44 8.72 -17.37 11.98
C ALA A 44 7.42 -16.55 11.99
N VAL A 45 7.29 -15.62 12.92
CA VAL A 45 6.09 -14.76 13.04
C VAL A 45 6.00 -13.75 11.89
N THR A 46 7.11 -13.32 11.27
CA THR A 46 7.05 -12.43 10.10
C THR A 46 6.27 -13.02 8.94
N TRP A 47 6.10 -14.34 8.86
CA TRP A 47 5.24 -14.99 7.90
C TRP A 47 3.77 -14.55 7.99
N VAL A 48 3.30 -14.08 9.14
CA VAL A 48 1.95 -13.49 9.31
C VAL A 48 1.77 -12.25 8.42
N ALA A 49 2.79 -11.40 8.32
CA ALA A 49 2.77 -10.23 7.45
C ALA A 49 3.11 -10.56 5.99
N ILE A 50 4.09 -11.47 5.77
CA ILE A 50 4.52 -11.90 4.42
C ILE A 50 3.37 -12.60 3.70
N ALA A 51 2.66 -13.53 4.35
CA ALA A 51 1.52 -14.23 3.77
C ALA A 51 0.42 -13.25 3.30
N SER A 52 0.17 -12.19 4.07
CA SER A 52 -0.76 -11.13 3.67
C SER A 52 -0.30 -10.40 2.41
N SER A 53 0.95 -9.98 2.37
CA SER A 53 1.51 -9.27 1.21
C SER A 53 1.54 -10.12 -0.04
N LEU A 54 1.89 -11.42 0.10
CA LEU A 54 1.87 -12.40 -0.98
C LEU A 54 0.46 -12.58 -1.53
N THR A 55 -0.50 -12.85 -0.64
CA THR A 55 -1.91 -13.06 -1.03
C THR A 55 -2.47 -11.84 -1.75
N MET A 56 -2.26 -10.64 -1.20
CA MET A 56 -2.72 -9.42 -1.86
C MET A 56 -2.09 -9.24 -3.25
N SER A 57 -0.79 -9.42 -3.37
CA SER A 57 -0.08 -9.22 -4.65
C SER A 57 -0.42 -10.28 -5.69
N ALA A 58 -0.58 -11.54 -5.27
CA ALA A 58 -0.94 -12.63 -6.16
C ALA A 58 -2.36 -12.49 -6.72
N PHE A 59 -3.31 -12.10 -5.88
CA PHE A 59 -4.73 -12.13 -6.23
C PHE A 59 -5.32 -10.79 -6.64
N MET A 60 -4.67 -9.66 -6.38
CA MET A 60 -5.23 -8.34 -6.62
C MET A 60 -5.61 -8.11 -8.09
N LEU A 61 -4.73 -8.50 -9.04
CA LEU A 61 -4.98 -8.35 -10.47
C LEU A 61 -6.10 -9.30 -10.98
N PRO A 62 -6.04 -10.62 -10.73
CA PRO A 62 -7.13 -11.53 -11.07
C PRO A 62 -8.48 -11.09 -10.51
N LEU A 63 -8.51 -10.70 -9.25
CA LEU A 63 -9.72 -10.27 -8.56
C LEU A 63 -10.28 -8.96 -9.12
N GLY A 64 -9.42 -8.04 -9.57
CA GLY A 64 -9.85 -6.84 -10.29
C GLY A 64 -10.64 -7.19 -11.55
N ARG A 65 -10.14 -8.14 -12.33
CA ARG A 65 -10.82 -8.62 -13.55
C ARG A 65 -12.14 -9.36 -13.23
N VAL A 66 -12.13 -10.21 -12.20
CA VAL A 66 -13.36 -10.88 -11.73
C VAL A 66 -14.41 -9.85 -11.33
N SER A 67 -14.03 -8.75 -10.68
CA SER A 67 -14.96 -7.71 -10.26
C SER A 67 -15.66 -7.01 -11.43
N ASP A 68 -14.97 -6.84 -12.56
CA ASP A 68 -15.54 -6.24 -13.77
C ASP A 68 -16.54 -7.20 -14.46
N ILE A 69 -16.43 -8.52 -14.23
CA ILE A 69 -17.33 -9.54 -14.78
C ILE A 69 -18.54 -9.78 -13.87
N THR A 70 -18.29 -9.91 -12.55
CA THR A 70 -19.31 -10.35 -11.57
C THR A 70 -20.13 -9.22 -10.96
N GLY A 71 -19.70 -7.98 -11.16
CA GLY A 71 -20.33 -6.79 -10.57
C GLY A 71 -19.66 -6.34 -9.26
N ARG A 72 -19.41 -5.03 -9.18
CA ARG A 72 -18.58 -4.41 -8.13
C ARG A 72 -19.20 -4.48 -6.73
N LYS A 73 -20.54 -4.35 -6.61
CA LYS A 73 -21.24 -4.43 -5.33
C LYS A 73 -21.07 -5.80 -4.68
N ARG A 74 -21.47 -6.85 -5.40
CA ARG A 74 -21.39 -8.24 -4.91
C ARG A 74 -19.96 -8.58 -4.53
N PHE A 75 -19.04 -8.22 -5.41
CA PHE A 75 -17.62 -8.49 -5.21
C PHE A 75 -17.08 -7.80 -3.95
N HIS A 76 -17.42 -6.54 -3.71
CA HIS A 76 -17.03 -5.78 -2.52
C HIS A 76 -17.60 -6.40 -1.24
N ILE A 77 -18.88 -6.77 -1.24
CA ILE A 77 -19.54 -7.39 -0.08
C ILE A 77 -18.92 -8.75 0.26
N VAL A 78 -18.70 -9.61 -0.74
CA VAL A 78 -18.06 -10.92 -0.55
C VAL A 78 -16.64 -10.75 -0.01
N GLY A 79 -15.87 -9.78 -0.53
CA GLY A 79 -14.55 -9.47 -0.03
C GLY A 79 -14.56 -9.06 1.45
N MET A 80 -15.46 -8.18 1.84
CA MET A 80 -15.61 -7.78 3.25
C MET A 80 -16.05 -8.95 4.16
N MET A 81 -16.96 -9.82 3.69
CA MET A 81 -17.35 -11.01 4.43
C MET A 81 -16.17 -11.95 4.65
N LEU A 82 -15.37 -12.17 3.59
CA LEU A 82 -14.19 -13.02 3.66
C LEU A 82 -13.15 -12.45 4.61
N PHE A 83 -12.97 -11.10 4.61
CA PHE A 83 -12.11 -10.42 5.57
C PHE A 83 -12.55 -10.66 7.01
N VAL A 84 -13.85 -10.53 7.31
CA VAL A 84 -14.39 -10.76 8.65
C VAL A 84 -14.24 -12.23 9.06
N VAL A 85 -14.51 -13.18 8.17
CA VAL A 85 -14.28 -14.61 8.43
C VAL A 85 -12.82 -14.87 8.76
N GLY A 86 -11.90 -14.32 7.97
CA GLY A 86 -10.46 -14.42 8.22
C GLY A 86 -10.06 -13.80 9.57
N ALA A 87 -10.64 -12.66 9.94
CA ALA A 87 -10.38 -11.99 11.21
C ALA A 87 -10.88 -12.83 12.41
N LEU A 88 -12.04 -13.47 12.31
CA LEU A 88 -12.55 -14.38 13.34
C LEU A 88 -11.69 -15.65 13.47
N LEU A 89 -11.21 -16.20 12.34
CA LEU A 89 -10.27 -17.31 12.34
C LEU A 89 -8.93 -16.90 12.98
N ALA A 90 -8.42 -15.69 12.71
CA ALA A 90 -7.20 -15.17 13.31
C ALA A 90 -7.36 -14.94 14.83
N TYR A 91 -8.51 -14.45 15.26
CA TYR A 91 -8.84 -14.32 16.68
C TYR A 91 -8.84 -15.66 17.40
N SER A 92 -9.33 -16.72 16.77
CA SER A 92 -9.41 -18.07 17.34
C SER A 92 -8.15 -18.93 17.11
N ALA A 93 -7.09 -18.37 16.51
CA ALA A 93 -5.89 -19.13 16.17
C ALA A 93 -5.19 -19.68 17.42
N SER A 94 -4.94 -20.98 17.43
CA SER A 94 -4.26 -21.71 18.52
C SER A 94 -2.78 -21.99 18.23
N ASN A 95 -2.32 -21.75 17.02
CA ASN A 95 -0.93 -21.90 16.59
C ASN A 95 -0.61 -21.00 15.41
N LEU A 96 0.69 -20.84 15.10
CA LEU A 96 1.18 -19.97 14.05
C LEU A 96 0.64 -20.34 12.65
N GLN A 97 0.54 -21.64 12.33
CA GLN A 97 0.06 -22.11 11.03
C GLN A 97 -1.40 -21.70 10.80
N MET A 98 -2.25 -21.89 11.82
CA MET A 98 -3.65 -21.45 11.77
C MET A 98 -3.76 -19.95 11.60
N LEU A 99 -2.92 -19.18 12.29
CA LEU A 99 -2.86 -17.72 12.14
C LEU A 99 -2.45 -17.31 10.73
N ILE A 100 -1.42 -17.94 10.15
CA ILE A 100 -0.99 -17.67 8.76
C ILE A 100 -2.11 -17.97 7.77
N LEU A 101 -2.80 -19.12 7.91
CA LEU A 101 -3.95 -19.47 7.05
C LEU A 101 -5.10 -18.47 7.20
N ALA A 102 -5.41 -18.05 8.42
CA ALA A 102 -6.41 -17.02 8.68
C ALA A 102 -6.03 -15.69 8.02
N ARG A 103 -4.75 -15.31 8.05
CA ARG A 103 -4.21 -14.13 7.37
C ARG A 103 -4.33 -14.21 5.84
N VAL A 104 -4.14 -15.39 5.25
CA VAL A 104 -4.37 -15.61 3.81
C VAL A 104 -5.84 -15.34 3.47
N VAL A 105 -6.79 -15.91 4.23
CA VAL A 105 -8.23 -15.70 4.02
C VAL A 105 -8.60 -14.23 4.17
N MET A 106 -8.12 -13.58 5.22
CA MET A 106 -8.35 -12.18 5.53
C MET A 106 -7.80 -11.27 4.42
N SER A 107 -6.59 -11.55 3.95
CA SER A 107 -5.92 -10.78 2.90
C SER A 107 -6.55 -10.97 1.53
N LEU A 108 -7.10 -12.14 1.23
CA LEU A 108 -7.90 -12.37 0.03
C LEU A 108 -9.15 -11.49 0.04
N GLY A 109 -9.85 -11.42 1.17
CA GLY A 109 -10.98 -10.50 1.36
C GLY A 109 -10.60 -9.04 1.21
N SER A 110 -9.45 -8.65 1.78
CA SER A 110 -8.90 -7.30 1.65
C SER A 110 -8.53 -6.96 0.20
N ALA A 111 -7.93 -7.88 -0.54
CA ALA A 111 -7.61 -7.72 -1.96
C ALA A 111 -8.89 -7.50 -2.80
N MET A 112 -9.93 -8.31 -2.57
CA MET A 112 -11.24 -8.12 -3.20
C MET A 112 -11.84 -6.75 -2.90
N GLY A 113 -11.87 -6.36 -1.62
CA GLY A 113 -12.41 -5.08 -1.20
C GLY A 113 -11.69 -3.90 -1.84
N GLN A 114 -10.36 -3.90 -1.77
CA GLN A 114 -9.51 -2.79 -2.27
C GLN A 114 -9.48 -2.71 -3.81
N ALA A 115 -9.58 -3.84 -4.52
CA ALA A 115 -9.59 -3.88 -5.98
C ALA A 115 -10.69 -3.00 -6.59
N VAL A 116 -11.86 -2.91 -5.94
CA VAL A 116 -13.03 -2.23 -6.49
C VAL A 116 -13.27 -0.83 -5.94
N VAL A 117 -12.60 -0.43 -4.84
CA VAL A 117 -12.84 0.85 -4.15
C VAL A 117 -12.76 2.04 -5.11
N PHE A 118 -11.65 2.17 -5.82
CA PHE A 118 -11.46 3.30 -6.73
C PHE A 118 -12.43 3.25 -7.91
N ALA A 119 -12.72 2.05 -8.43
CA ALA A 119 -13.67 1.87 -9.51
C ALA A 119 -15.09 2.28 -9.11
N ILE A 120 -15.54 1.94 -7.90
CA ILE A 120 -16.82 2.38 -7.34
C ILE A 120 -16.86 3.90 -7.20
N ILE A 121 -15.84 4.50 -6.60
CA ILE A 121 -15.78 5.95 -6.37
C ILE A 121 -15.81 6.73 -7.69
N VAL A 122 -14.93 6.37 -8.64
CA VAL A 122 -14.86 7.07 -9.93
C VAL A 122 -16.11 6.83 -10.78
N GLY A 123 -16.78 5.68 -10.60
CA GLY A 123 -18.06 5.36 -11.27
C GLY A 123 -19.24 6.21 -10.80
N VAL A 124 -19.27 6.57 -9.51
CA VAL A 124 -20.41 7.27 -8.90
C VAL A 124 -20.24 8.80 -8.89
N PHE A 125 -18.99 9.28 -8.76
CA PHE A 125 -18.73 10.71 -8.68
C PHE A 125 -18.68 11.38 -10.06
N PRO A 126 -19.29 12.58 -10.22
CA PRO A 126 -19.16 13.39 -11.44
C PRO A 126 -17.69 13.80 -11.65
N GLY A 127 -17.30 14.02 -12.89
CA GLY A 127 -15.91 14.35 -13.26
C GLY A 127 -15.31 15.51 -12.46
N SER A 128 -16.13 16.52 -12.16
CA SER A 128 -15.74 17.71 -11.39
C SER A 128 -15.44 17.46 -9.91
N GLU A 129 -15.88 16.33 -9.33
CA GLU A 129 -15.67 16.00 -7.92
C GLU A 129 -14.81 14.74 -7.69
N ARG A 130 -14.35 14.09 -8.75
CA ARG A 130 -13.55 12.85 -8.65
C ARG A 130 -12.25 13.05 -7.90
N GLY A 131 -11.51 14.11 -8.19
CA GLY A 131 -10.27 14.40 -7.48
C GLY A 131 -10.50 14.63 -6.00
N LYS A 132 -11.58 15.34 -5.62
CA LYS A 132 -11.98 15.50 -4.23
C LYS A 132 -12.25 14.15 -3.56
N ALA A 133 -13.02 13.27 -4.21
CA ALA A 133 -13.36 11.95 -3.67
C ALA A 133 -12.12 11.06 -3.55
N LEU A 134 -11.23 11.05 -4.56
CA LEU A 134 -9.95 10.32 -4.51
C LEU A 134 -9.01 10.87 -3.44
N GLY A 135 -8.97 12.20 -3.24
CA GLY A 135 -8.24 12.83 -2.15
C GLY A 135 -8.74 12.36 -0.77
N MET A 136 -10.06 12.28 -0.59
CA MET A 136 -10.66 11.79 0.66
C MET A 136 -10.40 10.28 0.87
N ILE A 137 -10.40 9.46 -0.18
CA ILE A 137 -9.98 8.04 -0.09
C ILE A 137 -8.51 7.94 0.34
N THR A 138 -7.65 8.78 -0.22
CA THR A 138 -6.22 8.83 0.20
C THR A 138 -6.09 9.24 1.67
N THR A 139 -6.90 10.19 2.13
CA THR A 139 -6.99 10.56 3.56
C THR A 139 -7.44 9.38 4.42
N THR A 140 -8.44 8.61 3.97
CA THR A 140 -8.90 7.41 4.67
C THR A 140 -7.78 6.38 4.81
N VAL A 141 -6.98 6.17 3.75
CA VAL A 141 -5.80 5.29 3.78
C VAL A 141 -4.77 5.81 4.78
N ALA A 142 -4.49 7.12 4.79
CA ALA A 142 -3.52 7.73 5.72
C ALA A 142 -3.94 7.53 7.18
N ILE A 143 -5.20 7.85 7.49
CA ILE A 143 -5.75 7.71 8.84
C ILE A 143 -5.78 6.23 9.25
N GLY A 144 -6.16 5.30 8.36
CA GLY A 144 -6.16 3.88 8.63
C GLY A 144 -4.76 3.35 8.96
N ALA A 145 -3.76 3.72 8.16
CA ALA A 145 -2.38 3.32 8.40
C ALA A 145 -1.82 3.85 9.74
N ALA A 146 -2.18 5.09 10.11
CA ALA A 146 -1.75 5.70 11.37
C ALA A 146 -2.55 5.19 12.58
N ALA A 147 -3.82 4.84 12.40
CA ALA A 147 -4.66 4.33 13.48
C ALA A 147 -4.18 2.98 14.00
N GLY A 148 -3.58 2.13 13.15
CA GLY A 148 -3.09 0.82 13.54
C GLY A 148 -2.17 0.86 14.77
N PRO A 149 -1.01 1.52 14.72
CA PRO A 149 -0.11 1.64 15.87
C PRO A 149 -0.75 2.29 17.11
N ILE A 150 -1.58 3.32 16.91
CA ILE A 150 -2.23 4.03 18.02
C ILE A 150 -3.22 3.12 18.77
N VAL A 151 -3.97 2.32 18.02
CA VAL A 151 -5.00 1.43 18.56
C VAL A 151 -4.38 0.13 19.10
N ALA A 152 -3.31 -0.37 18.44
CA ALA A 152 -2.67 -1.62 18.80
C ALA A 152 -2.16 -1.64 20.25
N GLY A 153 -1.45 -0.59 20.68
CA GLY A 153 -0.82 -0.55 22.01
C GLY A 153 -1.82 -0.82 23.16
N PRO A 154 -2.85 0.03 23.34
CA PRO A 154 -3.85 -0.19 24.37
C PRO A 154 -4.61 -1.52 24.23
N VAL A 155 -4.99 -1.88 23.00
CA VAL A 155 -5.76 -3.13 22.75
C VAL A 155 -4.96 -4.36 23.12
N ILE A 156 -3.67 -4.41 22.74
CA ILE A 156 -2.80 -5.56 23.07
C ILE A 156 -2.55 -5.65 24.57
N GLN A 157 -2.36 -4.51 25.25
CA GLN A 157 -2.09 -4.48 26.69
C GLN A 157 -3.29 -4.92 27.53
N GLU A 158 -4.52 -4.53 27.16
CA GLU A 158 -5.71 -4.80 27.97
C GLU A 158 -6.42 -6.11 27.58
N TRP A 159 -6.44 -6.46 26.29
CA TRP A 159 -7.24 -7.59 25.78
C TRP A 159 -6.44 -8.62 24.99
N GLY A 160 -5.11 -8.48 24.95
CA GLY A 160 -4.21 -9.36 24.21
C GLY A 160 -4.21 -9.12 22.69
N TRP A 161 -3.17 -9.63 22.03
CA TRP A 161 -2.94 -9.41 20.61
C TRP A 161 -4.07 -9.93 19.68
N ARG A 162 -4.79 -10.97 20.06
CA ARG A 162 -5.91 -11.51 19.28
C ARG A 162 -7.00 -10.47 19.04
N SER A 163 -7.23 -9.59 20.02
CA SER A 163 -8.29 -8.58 19.96
C SER A 163 -8.12 -7.55 18.86
N ILE A 164 -6.89 -7.39 18.29
CA ILE A 164 -6.67 -6.50 17.14
C ILE A 164 -7.52 -6.92 15.92
N PHE A 165 -7.76 -8.23 15.74
CA PHE A 165 -8.57 -8.74 14.65
C PHE A 165 -10.05 -8.42 14.81
N LEU A 166 -10.55 -8.39 16.04
CA LEU A 166 -11.93 -7.94 16.32
C LEU A 166 -12.09 -6.45 16.08
N VAL A 167 -11.09 -5.65 16.45
CA VAL A 167 -11.08 -4.20 16.23
C VAL A 167 -11.17 -3.87 14.74
N THR A 168 -10.56 -4.64 13.87
CA THR A 168 -10.66 -4.46 12.41
C THR A 168 -11.92 -5.09 11.81
N ALA A 169 -12.44 -6.15 12.40
CA ALA A 169 -13.67 -6.81 11.95
C ALA A 169 -14.92 -5.93 12.18
N LEU A 170 -15.02 -5.27 13.35
CA LEU A 170 -16.21 -4.48 13.72
C LEU A 170 -16.55 -3.37 12.70
N PRO A 171 -15.65 -2.46 12.30
CA PRO A 171 -15.97 -1.48 11.28
C PRO A 171 -16.20 -2.12 9.91
N THR A 172 -15.58 -3.27 9.61
CA THR A 172 -15.85 -4.01 8.37
C THR A 172 -17.28 -4.55 8.34
N ILE A 173 -17.79 -5.08 9.45
CA ILE A 173 -19.19 -5.52 9.59
C ILE A 173 -20.14 -4.34 9.37
N ALA A 174 -19.86 -3.18 9.96
CA ALA A 174 -20.64 -1.98 9.71
C ALA A 174 -20.61 -1.58 8.22
N GLY A 175 -19.45 -1.71 7.57
CA GLY A 175 -19.29 -1.52 6.13
C GLY A 175 -20.12 -2.50 5.29
N ILE A 176 -20.21 -3.79 5.69
CA ILE A 176 -21.05 -4.80 5.05
C ILE A 176 -22.52 -4.39 5.09
N VAL A 177 -23.03 -4.04 6.28
CA VAL A 177 -24.41 -3.62 6.46
C VAL A 177 -24.72 -2.38 5.62
N ALA A 178 -23.82 -1.39 5.67
CA ALA A 178 -23.96 -0.18 4.86
C ALA A 178 -23.95 -0.49 3.35
N ALA A 179 -23.09 -1.42 2.89
CA ALA A 179 -22.99 -1.80 1.49
C ALA A 179 -24.27 -2.49 0.98
N PHE A 180 -24.88 -3.35 1.79
CA PHE A 180 -26.16 -3.97 1.41
C PHE A 180 -27.26 -2.93 1.21
N VAL A 181 -27.33 -1.90 2.09
CA VAL A 181 -28.39 -0.89 2.10
C VAL A 181 -28.14 0.21 1.06
N VAL A 182 -26.90 0.65 0.90
CA VAL A 182 -26.55 1.86 0.15
C VAL A 182 -26.15 1.55 -1.29
N LEU A 183 -25.39 0.49 -1.54
CA LEU A 183 -24.87 0.24 -2.89
C LEU A 183 -25.95 -0.31 -3.82
N GLU A 184 -26.13 0.35 -4.96
CA GLU A 184 -27.02 -0.07 -6.04
C GLU A 184 -26.20 -0.37 -7.30
N ASP A 185 -26.23 -1.63 -7.80
CA ASP A 185 -25.45 -2.06 -8.97
C ASP A 185 -25.65 -1.18 -10.20
N SER A 186 -26.89 -0.74 -10.44
CA SER A 186 -27.27 0.13 -11.57
C SER A 186 -26.64 1.54 -11.51
N LYS A 187 -26.24 2.01 -10.32
CA LYS A 187 -25.73 3.36 -10.10
C LYS A 187 -24.22 3.42 -9.91
N ILE A 188 -23.58 2.30 -9.56
CA ILE A 188 -22.13 2.26 -9.32
C ILE A 188 -21.30 1.96 -10.58
N GLY A 189 -21.93 2.04 -11.75
CA GLY A 189 -21.26 1.89 -13.05
C GLY A 189 -20.74 0.49 -13.30
N SER A 190 -21.44 -0.53 -12.79
CA SER A 190 -21.24 -1.92 -13.23
C SER A 190 -21.93 -2.10 -14.59
N GLU A 191 -21.35 -1.49 -15.65
CA GLU A 191 -21.61 -1.99 -16.99
C GLU A 191 -21.05 -3.40 -17.01
N THR A 192 -21.94 -4.38 -16.79
CA THR A 192 -21.60 -5.80 -16.87
C THR A 192 -21.04 -6.04 -18.26
N ARG A 193 -19.76 -6.36 -18.33
CA ARG A 193 -19.19 -6.95 -19.54
C ARG A 193 -20.03 -8.19 -19.86
N SER A 194 -20.28 -8.44 -21.14
CA SER A 194 -21.08 -9.57 -21.59
C SER A 194 -20.71 -10.84 -20.82
N LEU A 195 -21.70 -11.67 -20.49
CA LEU A 195 -21.53 -12.98 -19.83
C LEU A 195 -20.57 -13.91 -20.60
N ASP A 196 -20.23 -13.57 -21.84
CA ASP A 196 -19.27 -14.27 -22.69
C ASP A 196 -17.80 -13.84 -22.48
N ALA A 197 -17.53 -12.89 -21.56
CA ALA A 197 -16.15 -12.46 -21.29
C ALA A 197 -15.35 -13.62 -20.68
N ARG A 198 -14.33 -14.08 -21.40
CA ARG A 198 -13.45 -15.17 -20.94
C ARG A 198 -12.49 -14.65 -19.89
N PHE A 199 -12.33 -15.43 -18.83
CA PHE A 199 -11.35 -15.15 -17.78
C PHE A 199 -9.98 -15.69 -18.19
N ASP A 200 -8.95 -14.87 -18.08
CA ASP A 200 -7.56 -15.24 -18.40
C ASP A 200 -6.91 -16.00 -17.24
N TRP A 201 -7.14 -17.32 -17.22
CA TRP A 201 -6.56 -18.20 -16.19
C TRP A 201 -5.04 -18.26 -16.24
N LEU A 202 -4.45 -18.31 -17.44
CA LEU A 202 -2.99 -18.43 -17.58
C LEU A 202 -2.29 -17.13 -17.18
N GLY A 203 -2.80 -15.98 -17.62
CA GLY A 203 -2.31 -14.68 -17.17
C GLY A 203 -2.40 -14.52 -15.65
N SER A 204 -3.51 -14.98 -15.04
CA SER A 204 -3.72 -14.97 -13.59
C SER A 204 -2.68 -15.82 -12.84
N ILE A 205 -2.41 -17.04 -13.30
CA ILE A 205 -1.41 -17.94 -12.71
C ILE A 205 0.00 -17.36 -12.87
N LEU A 206 0.34 -16.87 -14.07
CA LEU A 206 1.66 -16.27 -14.34
C LEU A 206 1.89 -15.03 -13.47
N SER A 207 0.88 -14.17 -13.35
CA SER A 207 0.93 -12.97 -12.50
C SER A 207 1.12 -13.35 -11.03
N ALA A 208 0.30 -14.27 -10.51
CA ALA A 208 0.39 -14.73 -9.14
C ALA A 208 1.74 -15.37 -8.83
N ALA A 209 2.21 -16.26 -9.69
CA ALA A 209 3.50 -16.95 -9.52
C ALA A 209 4.68 -15.97 -9.59
N ALA A 210 4.71 -15.09 -10.60
CA ALA A 210 5.78 -14.11 -10.78
C ALA A 210 5.90 -13.15 -9.58
N LEU A 211 4.78 -12.59 -9.15
CA LEU A 211 4.75 -11.62 -8.05
C LEU A 211 5.01 -12.28 -6.70
N SER A 212 4.45 -13.47 -6.46
CA SER A 212 4.72 -14.20 -5.22
C SER A 212 6.19 -14.59 -5.11
N LEU A 213 6.78 -15.10 -6.19
CA LEU A 213 8.21 -15.45 -6.17
C LEU A 213 9.10 -14.22 -6.02
N LEU A 214 8.76 -13.11 -6.68
CA LEU A 214 9.48 -11.85 -6.53
C LEU A 214 9.43 -11.36 -5.08
N ILE A 215 8.25 -11.33 -4.47
CA ILE A 215 8.06 -10.87 -3.09
C ILE A 215 8.77 -11.81 -2.11
N LEU A 216 8.66 -13.13 -2.28
CA LEU A 216 9.39 -14.10 -1.43
C LEU A 216 10.89 -13.91 -1.53
N THR A 217 11.42 -13.73 -2.74
CA THR A 217 12.86 -13.52 -2.94
C THR A 217 13.32 -12.21 -2.28
N ILE A 218 12.55 -11.13 -2.45
CA ILE A 218 12.88 -9.82 -1.88
C ILE A 218 12.71 -9.80 -0.35
N SER A 219 11.64 -10.40 0.19
CA SER A 219 11.39 -10.46 1.64
C SER A 219 12.37 -11.39 2.35
N ASN A 220 12.97 -12.31 1.62
CA ASN A 220 13.98 -13.26 2.08
C ASN A 220 13.67 -13.91 3.46
N PRO A 221 12.48 -14.49 3.66
CA PRO A 221 12.11 -15.03 4.96
C PRO A 221 12.95 -16.23 5.41
N PHE A 222 13.65 -16.86 4.46
CA PHE A 222 14.57 -17.98 4.71
C PHE A 222 15.99 -17.53 5.07
N ALA A 223 16.28 -16.23 5.02
CA ALA A 223 17.59 -15.63 5.27
C ALA A 223 18.72 -16.23 4.42
N PHE A 224 18.44 -16.49 3.15
CA PHE A 224 19.49 -16.83 2.21
C PHE A 224 20.44 -15.64 2.02
N GLU A 225 21.70 -15.90 1.76
CA GLU A 225 22.63 -14.84 1.36
C GLU A 225 22.16 -14.18 0.05
N TRP A 226 22.32 -12.87 -0.06
CA TRP A 226 21.86 -12.11 -1.24
C TRP A 226 22.55 -12.57 -2.55
N ILE A 227 23.76 -13.12 -2.47
CA ILE A 227 24.54 -13.63 -3.60
C ILE A 227 24.40 -15.16 -3.72
N SER A 228 23.55 -15.80 -2.93
CA SER A 228 23.32 -17.25 -3.01
C SER A 228 22.61 -17.65 -4.31
N LEU A 229 22.84 -18.90 -4.74
CA LEU A 229 22.17 -19.47 -5.90
C LEU A 229 20.64 -19.39 -5.78
N GLN A 230 20.10 -19.60 -4.59
CA GLN A 230 18.65 -19.57 -4.31
C GLN A 230 18.07 -18.17 -4.55
N THR A 231 18.73 -17.13 -4.06
CA THR A 231 18.29 -15.73 -4.24
C THR A 231 18.40 -15.29 -5.70
N ILE A 232 19.54 -15.60 -6.36
CA ILE A 232 19.74 -15.29 -7.78
C ILE A 232 18.71 -16.05 -8.64
N ALA A 233 18.52 -17.34 -8.39
CA ALA A 233 17.52 -18.14 -9.10
C ALA A 233 16.10 -17.60 -8.88
N GLY A 234 15.74 -17.19 -7.67
CA GLY A 234 14.47 -16.56 -7.36
C GLY A 234 14.22 -15.31 -8.21
N PHE A 235 15.21 -14.40 -8.31
CA PHE A 235 15.11 -13.22 -9.17
C PHE A 235 15.03 -13.57 -10.65
N LEU A 236 15.86 -14.50 -11.14
CA LEU A 236 15.85 -14.89 -12.54
C LEU A 236 14.53 -15.57 -12.94
N VAL A 237 14.03 -16.49 -12.12
CA VAL A 237 12.75 -17.16 -12.41
C VAL A 237 11.59 -16.18 -12.34
N SER A 238 11.55 -15.28 -11.35
CA SER A 238 10.51 -14.25 -11.31
C SER A 238 10.57 -13.33 -12.54
N LEU A 239 11.75 -12.95 -13.00
CA LEU A 239 11.91 -12.16 -14.22
C LEU A 239 11.43 -12.93 -15.47
N VAL A 240 11.76 -14.21 -15.59
CA VAL A 240 11.28 -15.07 -16.69
C VAL A 240 9.76 -15.16 -16.68
N LEU A 241 9.15 -15.35 -15.50
CA LEU A 241 7.69 -15.38 -15.35
C LEU A 241 7.04 -14.04 -15.69
N LEU A 242 7.64 -12.90 -15.31
CA LEU A 242 7.18 -11.58 -15.69
C LEU A 242 7.26 -11.35 -17.20
N VAL A 243 8.34 -11.77 -17.84
CA VAL A 243 8.47 -11.69 -19.30
C VAL A 243 7.45 -12.61 -19.99
N ALA A 244 7.22 -13.79 -19.45
CA ALA A 244 6.19 -14.72 -19.97
C ALA A 244 4.78 -14.10 -19.82
N LEU A 245 4.48 -13.50 -18.67
CA LEU A 245 3.23 -12.77 -18.43
C LEU A 245 3.04 -11.66 -19.45
N VAL A 246 4.03 -10.78 -19.63
CA VAL A 246 3.94 -9.66 -20.59
C VAL A 246 3.71 -10.17 -22.01
N ARG A 247 4.43 -11.22 -22.44
CA ARG A 247 4.24 -11.82 -23.77
C ARG A 247 2.85 -12.44 -23.94
N TRP A 248 2.32 -13.07 -22.88
CA TRP A 248 0.99 -13.65 -22.87
C TRP A 248 -0.09 -12.58 -22.98
N GLU A 249 -0.06 -11.55 -22.11
CA GLU A 249 -1.00 -10.44 -22.08
C GLU A 249 -1.05 -9.66 -23.42
N LEU A 250 0.09 -9.55 -24.11
CA LEU A 250 0.15 -8.89 -25.43
C LEU A 250 -0.50 -9.73 -26.56
N ARG A 251 -0.61 -11.06 -26.40
CA ARG A 251 -1.14 -11.98 -27.42
C ARG A 251 -2.57 -12.38 -27.16
N THR A 252 -2.99 -12.38 -25.91
CA THR A 252 -4.34 -12.79 -25.50
C THR A 252 -5.40 -11.79 -25.99
N PRO A 253 -6.51 -12.24 -26.60
CA PRO A 253 -7.57 -11.34 -27.08
C PRO A 253 -8.26 -10.58 -25.95
N GLU A 254 -8.47 -11.23 -24.79
CA GLU A 254 -9.05 -10.66 -23.58
C GLU A 254 -8.05 -10.72 -22.42
N PRO A 255 -7.03 -9.86 -22.42
CA PRO A 255 -6.02 -9.88 -21.40
C PRO A 255 -6.59 -9.45 -20.04
N MET A 256 -6.00 -9.94 -18.95
CA MET A 256 -6.33 -9.52 -17.58
C MET A 256 -5.94 -8.05 -17.37
N LEU A 257 -4.78 -7.67 -17.88
CA LEU A 257 -4.28 -6.29 -17.92
C LEU A 257 -3.98 -5.88 -19.35
N ASN A 258 -4.72 -4.93 -19.87
CA ASN A 258 -4.46 -4.44 -21.22
C ASN A 258 -3.17 -3.61 -21.27
N LEU A 259 -2.06 -4.26 -21.57
CA LEU A 259 -0.73 -3.61 -21.65
C LEU A 259 -0.64 -2.56 -22.78
N ARG A 260 -1.65 -2.49 -23.68
CA ARG A 260 -1.69 -1.42 -24.69
C ARG A 260 -1.88 -0.03 -24.10
N PHE A 261 -2.38 0.07 -22.85
CA PHE A 261 -2.42 1.35 -22.12
C PHE A 261 -1.03 1.97 -21.94
N PHE A 262 0.02 1.15 -21.86
CA PHE A 262 1.40 1.65 -21.78
C PHE A 262 1.88 2.37 -23.07
N LYS A 263 1.15 2.27 -24.18
CA LYS A 263 1.40 3.10 -25.36
C LYS A 263 1.01 4.56 -25.15
N ASN A 264 0.11 4.82 -24.20
CA ASN A 264 -0.24 6.18 -23.81
C ASN A 264 0.86 6.75 -22.88
N PRO A 265 1.56 7.81 -23.30
CA PRO A 265 2.65 8.38 -22.50
C PRO A 265 2.20 8.84 -21.10
N THR A 266 0.99 9.40 -20.99
CA THR A 266 0.45 9.84 -19.69
C THR A 266 0.25 8.65 -18.75
N PHE A 267 -0.29 7.53 -19.25
CA PHE A 267 -0.42 6.30 -18.49
C PHE A 267 0.92 5.77 -18.02
N SER A 268 1.87 5.62 -18.95
CA SER A 268 3.20 5.04 -18.66
C SER A 268 3.97 5.88 -17.65
N TRP A 269 4.04 7.20 -17.85
CA TRP A 269 4.76 8.07 -16.94
C TRP A 269 4.08 8.20 -15.58
N SER A 270 2.76 8.27 -15.51
CA SER A 270 2.04 8.32 -14.21
C SER A 270 2.16 7.02 -13.44
N THR A 271 2.14 5.86 -14.10
CA THR A 271 2.35 4.54 -13.48
C THR A 271 3.79 4.37 -12.99
N SER A 272 4.79 4.77 -13.79
CA SER A 272 6.20 4.77 -13.39
C SER A 272 6.45 5.70 -12.20
N THR A 273 5.86 6.90 -12.22
CA THR A 273 5.88 7.84 -11.09
C THR A 273 5.29 7.20 -9.83
N ARG A 274 4.17 6.49 -9.97
CA ARG A 274 3.52 5.79 -8.85
C ARG A 274 4.42 4.71 -8.27
N PHE A 275 4.98 3.85 -9.11
CA PHE A 275 5.87 2.77 -8.69
C PHE A 275 7.09 3.29 -7.93
N LEU A 276 7.84 4.21 -8.53
CA LEU A 276 9.05 4.79 -7.95
C LEU A 276 8.73 5.65 -6.71
N GLY A 277 7.61 6.38 -6.71
CA GLY A 277 7.17 7.17 -5.57
C GLY A 277 6.85 6.32 -4.34
N PHE A 278 6.27 5.11 -4.52
CA PHE A 278 6.04 4.19 -3.42
C PHE A 278 7.31 3.49 -2.95
N ILE A 279 8.27 3.19 -3.83
CA ILE A 279 9.60 2.74 -3.41
C ILE A 279 10.24 3.81 -2.51
N GLY A 280 10.27 5.06 -2.98
CA GLY A 280 10.93 6.16 -2.26
C GLY A 280 10.25 6.58 -0.96
N GLY A 281 8.94 6.37 -0.82
CA GLY A 281 8.18 6.71 0.38
C GLY A 281 8.08 5.59 1.44
N SER A 282 8.49 4.36 1.11
CA SER A 282 8.23 3.19 1.95
C SER A 282 9.10 3.12 3.20
N ALA A 283 10.34 3.62 3.16
CA ALA A 283 11.27 3.56 4.29
C ALA A 283 10.77 4.31 5.51
N THR A 284 10.10 5.45 5.31
CA THR A 284 9.59 6.26 6.42
C THR A 284 8.63 5.47 7.30
N PHE A 285 7.72 4.69 6.70
CA PHE A 285 6.77 3.85 7.44
C PHE A 285 7.44 2.66 8.14
N PHE A 286 8.55 2.16 7.60
CA PHE A 286 9.27 1.01 8.14
C PHE A 286 10.30 1.41 9.21
N LEU A 287 11.15 2.40 8.92
CA LEU A 287 12.28 2.76 9.76
C LEU A 287 11.96 3.75 10.88
N MET A 288 11.02 4.67 10.63
CA MET A 288 10.77 5.74 11.60
C MET A 288 10.25 5.21 12.94
N PRO A 289 9.36 4.20 13.01
CA PRO A 289 9.00 3.58 14.28
C PRO A 289 10.22 3.04 15.04
N ILE A 290 11.14 2.37 14.33
CA ILE A 290 12.38 1.84 14.92
C ILE A 290 13.24 2.97 15.48
N PHE A 291 13.44 4.03 14.69
CA PHE A 291 14.22 5.19 15.11
C PHE A 291 13.65 5.85 16.37
N VAL A 292 12.34 6.10 16.38
CA VAL A 292 11.66 6.77 17.50
C VAL A 292 11.68 5.90 18.78
N GLN A 293 11.52 4.57 18.64
CA GLN A 293 11.50 3.67 19.80
C GLN A 293 12.92 3.31 20.27
N SER A 294 13.80 2.85 19.37
CA SER A 294 15.10 2.30 19.76
C SER A 294 16.16 3.38 20.02
N PHE A 295 16.11 4.53 19.34
CA PHE A 295 17.14 5.57 19.47
C PHE A 295 16.67 6.81 20.24
N MET A 296 15.41 7.20 20.09
CA MET A 296 14.87 8.33 20.86
C MET A 296 14.25 7.90 22.20
N GLY A 297 14.08 6.58 22.44
CA GLY A 297 13.59 6.04 23.73
C GLY A 297 12.10 6.24 23.99
N TYR A 298 11.31 6.57 22.96
CA TYR A 298 9.86 6.73 23.12
C TYR A 298 9.14 5.38 23.11
N GLY A 299 8.26 5.16 24.09
CA GLY A 299 7.41 3.96 24.10
C GLY A 299 6.44 3.90 22.90
N GLN A 300 5.89 2.71 22.66
CA GLN A 300 5.02 2.42 21.49
C GLN A 300 3.87 3.41 21.30
N ARG A 301 3.21 3.84 22.39
CA ARG A 301 2.10 4.82 22.34
C ARG A 301 2.58 6.19 21.83
N SER A 302 3.70 6.66 22.32
CA SER A 302 4.29 7.96 21.91
C SER A 302 4.78 7.88 20.45
N ALA A 303 5.41 6.79 20.07
CA ALA A 303 5.84 6.55 18.69
C ALA A 303 4.64 6.57 17.71
N GLY A 304 3.52 5.95 18.07
CA GLY A 304 2.28 6.01 17.29
C GLY A 304 1.77 7.46 17.12
N MET A 305 1.78 8.27 18.18
CA MET A 305 1.39 9.69 18.12
C MET A 305 2.34 10.53 17.26
N ILE A 306 3.64 10.27 17.32
CA ILE A 306 4.64 10.93 16.48
C ILE A 306 4.40 10.58 14.99
N MET A 307 4.17 9.31 14.68
CA MET A 307 3.85 8.87 13.32
C MET A 307 2.54 9.46 12.78
N PHE A 308 1.57 9.70 13.65
CA PHE A 308 0.29 10.32 13.28
C PHE A 308 0.45 11.72 12.71
N VAL A 309 1.49 12.46 13.08
CA VAL A 309 1.79 13.78 12.50
C VAL A 309 2.00 13.71 10.99
N GLY A 310 2.70 12.68 10.51
CA GLY A 310 2.82 12.42 9.06
C GLY A 310 1.48 12.11 8.39
N ALA A 311 0.64 11.31 9.04
CA ALA A 311 -0.70 11.00 8.53
C ALA A 311 -1.60 12.23 8.47
N LEU A 312 -1.51 13.15 9.45
CA LEU A 312 -2.20 14.45 9.42
C LEU A 312 -1.75 15.28 8.20
N GLY A 313 -0.45 15.39 7.97
CA GLY A 313 0.09 16.08 6.78
C GLY A 313 -0.48 15.48 5.49
N MET A 314 -0.47 14.15 5.36
CA MET A 314 -1.01 13.44 4.20
C MET A 314 -2.52 13.67 4.03
N GLY A 315 -3.28 13.57 5.11
CA GLY A 315 -4.73 13.79 5.09
C GLY A 315 -5.11 15.21 4.66
N LEU A 316 -4.48 16.21 5.23
CA LEU A 316 -4.69 17.61 4.89
C LEU A 316 -4.34 17.87 3.41
N ALA A 317 -3.13 17.51 3.00
CA ALA A 317 -2.66 17.76 1.63
C ALA A 317 -3.50 17.06 0.58
N SER A 318 -3.94 15.82 0.81
CA SER A 318 -4.72 15.05 -0.17
C SER A 318 -6.11 15.64 -0.45
N GLN A 319 -6.74 16.26 0.55
CA GLN A 319 -8.03 16.94 0.36
C GLN A 319 -7.90 18.18 -0.53
N PHE A 320 -6.85 18.97 -0.30
CA PHE A 320 -6.60 20.16 -1.12
C PHE A 320 -6.11 19.78 -2.52
N SER A 321 -5.15 18.85 -2.62
CA SER A 321 -4.57 18.44 -3.90
C SER A 321 -5.61 17.79 -4.83
N GLY A 322 -6.52 16.97 -4.28
CA GLY A 322 -7.59 16.35 -5.05
C GLY A 322 -8.50 17.38 -5.72
N ARG A 323 -8.99 18.38 -4.95
CA ARG A 323 -9.86 19.45 -5.50
C ARG A 323 -9.14 20.36 -6.47
N LEU A 324 -7.93 20.78 -6.11
CA LEU A 324 -7.17 21.75 -6.89
C LEU A 324 -6.61 21.12 -8.16
N SER A 325 -6.29 19.84 -8.16
CA SER A 325 -5.80 19.14 -9.35
C SER A 325 -6.86 19.02 -10.44
N ASP A 326 -8.16 18.94 -10.08
CA ASP A 326 -9.26 18.96 -11.05
C ASP A 326 -9.36 20.29 -11.77
N LYS A 327 -8.97 21.41 -11.10
CA LYS A 327 -9.03 22.76 -11.65
C LYS A 327 -7.75 23.20 -12.36
N TYR A 328 -6.58 22.88 -11.76
CA TYR A 328 -5.28 23.41 -12.18
C TYR A 328 -4.39 22.35 -12.85
N GLY A 329 -4.89 21.12 -13.01
CA GLY A 329 -4.18 19.98 -13.59
C GLY A 329 -3.34 19.22 -12.58
N PHE A 330 -3.28 17.90 -12.72
CA PHE A 330 -2.63 16.96 -11.78
C PHE A 330 -1.10 17.07 -11.76
N ARG A 331 -0.46 17.47 -12.86
CA ARG A 331 1.01 17.49 -13.00
C ARG A 331 1.70 18.36 -11.96
N LYS A 332 1.18 19.57 -11.71
CA LYS A 332 1.78 20.52 -10.76
C LYS A 332 1.81 19.98 -9.34
N PHE A 333 0.70 19.36 -8.90
CA PHE A 333 0.57 18.80 -7.56
C PHE A 333 1.45 17.55 -7.39
N THR A 334 1.48 16.68 -8.39
CA THR A 334 2.37 15.51 -8.39
C THR A 334 3.83 15.93 -8.30
N PHE A 335 4.24 16.93 -9.07
CA PHE A 335 5.60 17.47 -9.06
C PHE A 335 5.98 18.06 -7.68
N VAL A 336 5.13 18.94 -7.13
CA VAL A 336 5.39 19.56 -5.82
C VAL A 336 5.41 18.51 -4.71
N GLY A 337 4.48 17.55 -4.73
CA GLY A 337 4.43 16.49 -3.73
C GLY A 337 5.66 15.60 -3.73
N LEU A 338 6.14 15.19 -4.91
CA LEU A 338 7.38 14.42 -5.03
C LEU A 338 8.61 15.28 -4.65
N GLY A 339 8.61 16.58 -4.93
CA GLY A 339 9.64 17.50 -4.48
C GLY A 339 9.76 17.54 -2.96
N PHE A 340 8.62 17.58 -2.23
CA PHE A 340 8.61 17.44 -0.77
C PHE A 340 9.20 16.10 -0.32
N LEU A 341 8.86 14.98 -1.00
CA LEU A 341 9.41 13.67 -0.65
C LEU A 341 10.92 13.60 -0.88
N VAL A 342 11.44 14.15 -1.97
CA VAL A 342 12.89 14.23 -2.19
C VAL A 342 13.56 15.02 -1.06
N MET A 343 13.03 16.20 -0.76
CA MET A 343 13.57 17.07 0.30
C MET A 343 13.56 16.38 1.66
N THR A 344 12.45 15.72 2.01
CA THR A 344 12.33 15.03 3.31
C THR A 344 13.21 13.78 3.38
N ASN A 345 13.37 13.02 2.31
CA ASN A 345 14.32 11.91 2.26
C ASN A 345 15.76 12.40 2.44
N VAL A 346 16.14 13.50 1.79
CA VAL A 346 17.44 14.13 2.02
C VAL A 346 17.57 14.55 3.48
N TRP A 347 16.54 15.16 4.06
CA TRP A 347 16.57 15.62 5.45
C TRP A 347 16.65 14.46 6.44
N PHE A 348 15.89 13.39 6.26
CA PHE A 348 15.98 12.18 7.07
C PHE A 348 17.40 11.57 7.05
N SER A 349 18.16 11.71 5.95
CA SER A 349 19.52 11.20 5.87
C SER A 349 20.51 11.85 6.85
N PHE A 350 20.15 13.00 7.42
CA PHE A 350 20.94 13.72 8.42
C PHE A 350 20.49 13.47 9.87
N PHE A 351 19.48 12.64 10.10
CA PHE A 351 19.04 12.35 11.46
C PHE A 351 20.10 11.55 12.22
N VAL A 352 20.29 11.95 13.49
CA VAL A 352 21.18 11.34 14.49
C VAL A 352 20.39 11.03 15.75
N LYS A 353 21.00 10.27 16.69
CA LYS A 353 20.37 9.88 17.96
C LYS A 353 19.76 11.08 18.71
N ASP A 354 20.47 12.22 18.72
CA ASP A 354 20.09 13.44 19.44
C ASP A 354 19.23 14.41 18.60
N SER A 355 18.65 13.94 17.51
CA SER A 355 17.75 14.76 16.68
C SER A 355 16.57 15.25 17.50
N SER A 356 16.30 16.58 17.44
CA SER A 356 15.17 17.18 18.15
C SER A 356 13.83 16.58 17.70
N LEU A 357 12.97 16.22 18.65
CA LEU A 357 11.63 15.70 18.38
C LEU A 357 10.81 16.65 17.48
N VAL A 358 10.95 17.96 17.69
CA VAL A 358 10.26 18.98 16.89
C VAL A 358 10.69 18.89 15.42
N ILE A 359 11.99 18.68 15.15
CA ILE A 359 12.50 18.51 13.79
C ILE A 359 11.97 17.22 13.19
N VAL A 360 12.00 16.11 13.94
CA VAL A 360 11.46 14.81 13.49
C VAL A 360 9.99 14.92 13.09
N MET A 361 9.17 15.52 13.96
CA MET A 361 7.73 15.73 13.71
C MET A 361 7.50 16.67 12.53
N SER A 362 8.29 17.73 12.38
CA SER A 362 8.18 18.68 11.26
C SER A 362 8.49 18.02 9.93
N VAL A 363 9.57 17.22 9.87
CA VAL A 363 9.95 16.50 8.63
C VAL A 363 8.95 15.39 8.32
N LEU A 364 8.41 14.69 9.31
CA LEU A 364 7.31 13.73 9.13
C LEU A 364 6.04 14.40 8.57
N PHE A 365 5.68 15.57 9.10
CA PHE A 365 4.56 16.34 8.59
C PHE A 365 4.75 16.73 7.12
N LEU A 366 5.93 17.27 6.78
CA LEU A 366 6.29 17.62 5.40
C LEU A 366 6.31 16.40 4.46
N ASN A 367 6.80 15.26 4.95
CA ASN A 367 6.76 13.99 4.22
C ASN A 367 5.32 13.57 3.92
N GLY A 368 4.45 13.64 4.94
CA GLY A 368 3.02 13.41 4.79
C GLY A 368 2.37 14.38 3.80
N LEU A 369 2.66 15.69 3.88
CA LEU A 369 2.19 16.68 2.90
C LEU A 369 2.61 16.26 1.48
N GLY A 370 3.87 15.87 1.29
CA GLY A 370 4.38 15.36 0.02
C GLY A 370 3.55 14.19 -0.49
N MET A 371 3.33 13.17 0.33
CA MET A 371 2.52 11.99 -0.02
C MET A 371 1.09 12.37 -0.44
N GLY A 372 0.42 13.22 0.33
CA GLY A 372 -0.95 13.65 0.03
C GLY A 372 -1.07 14.50 -1.23
N LEU A 373 -0.06 15.32 -1.53
CA LEU A 373 -0.05 16.18 -2.72
C LEU A 373 0.06 15.39 -4.03
N TRP A 374 0.78 14.27 -4.08
CA TRP A 374 0.99 13.55 -5.34
C TRP A 374 0.09 12.34 -5.55
N MET A 375 -0.31 11.61 -4.48
CA MET A 375 -1.00 10.32 -4.62
C MET A 375 -2.36 10.43 -5.34
N ALA A 376 -3.22 11.36 -4.91
CA ALA A 376 -4.55 11.52 -5.48
C ALA A 376 -4.50 12.09 -6.91
N PRO A 377 -3.74 13.17 -7.22
CA PRO A 377 -3.60 13.66 -8.58
C PRO A 377 -2.98 12.65 -9.54
N ASN A 378 -1.96 11.89 -9.11
CA ASN A 378 -1.36 10.82 -9.92
C ASN A 378 -2.38 9.71 -10.26
N MET A 379 -3.20 9.31 -9.29
CA MET A 379 -4.27 8.34 -9.50
C MET A 379 -5.30 8.84 -10.52
N SER A 380 -5.74 10.09 -10.36
CA SER A 380 -6.68 10.74 -11.30
C SER A 380 -6.09 10.80 -12.71
N ALA A 381 -4.81 11.16 -12.84
CA ALA A 381 -4.09 11.19 -14.11
C ALA A 381 -4.09 9.83 -14.82
N THR A 382 -3.82 8.75 -14.09
CA THR A 382 -3.79 7.42 -14.69
C THR A 382 -5.18 6.95 -15.09
N LEU A 383 -6.18 7.13 -14.21
CA LEU A 383 -7.55 6.71 -14.49
C LEU A 383 -8.23 7.50 -15.61
N SER A 384 -7.83 8.76 -15.86
CA SER A 384 -8.36 9.56 -16.96
C SER A 384 -7.99 9.02 -18.34
N THR A 385 -6.98 8.15 -18.44
CA THR A 385 -6.52 7.55 -19.70
C THR A 385 -7.22 6.21 -20.05
N VAL A 386 -8.11 5.74 -19.18
CA VAL A 386 -8.71 4.39 -19.24
C VAL A 386 -10.22 4.49 -19.37
N SER A 387 -10.83 3.52 -20.06
CA SER A 387 -12.28 3.44 -20.19
C SER A 387 -12.96 3.06 -18.86
N ARG A 388 -14.24 3.44 -18.68
CA ARG A 388 -15.01 3.09 -17.48
C ARG A 388 -15.16 1.58 -17.26
N VAL A 389 -15.18 0.83 -18.35
CA VAL A 389 -15.30 -0.65 -18.33
C VAL A 389 -14.07 -1.29 -17.65
N ASP A 390 -12.89 -0.70 -17.83
CA ASP A 390 -11.63 -1.26 -17.32
C ASP A 390 -11.24 -0.68 -15.93
N TYR A 391 -12.10 0.13 -15.29
CA TYR A 391 -11.77 0.76 -14.00
C TYR A 391 -11.48 -0.23 -12.86
N GLY A 392 -12.13 -1.40 -12.83
CA GLY A 392 -11.89 -2.43 -11.82
C GLY A 392 -10.50 -3.03 -11.96
N SER A 393 -10.16 -3.56 -13.14
CA SER A 393 -8.83 -4.10 -13.44
C SER A 393 -7.74 -3.06 -13.25
N MET A 394 -8.00 -1.80 -13.65
CA MET A 394 -7.05 -0.71 -13.49
C MET A 394 -6.87 -0.29 -12.04
N SER A 395 -7.94 -0.23 -11.25
CA SER A 395 -7.89 0.02 -9.82
C SER A 395 -7.02 -1.03 -9.11
N ALA A 396 -7.26 -2.30 -9.43
CA ALA A 396 -6.47 -3.42 -8.91
C ALA A 396 -4.99 -3.31 -9.31
N PHE A 397 -4.71 -3.01 -10.57
CA PHE A 397 -3.34 -2.81 -11.07
C PHE A 397 -2.62 -1.67 -10.33
N LEU A 398 -3.26 -0.52 -10.14
CA LEU A 398 -2.65 0.61 -9.46
C LEU A 398 -2.41 0.35 -7.96
N ASN A 399 -3.25 -0.46 -7.31
CA ASN A 399 -3.01 -0.95 -5.96
C ASN A 399 -1.86 -1.96 -5.91
N LEU A 400 -1.78 -2.86 -6.91
CA LEU A 400 -0.65 -3.77 -7.06
C LEU A 400 0.67 -3.03 -7.22
N VAL A 401 0.74 -2.03 -8.11
CA VAL A 401 1.91 -1.16 -8.31
C VAL A 401 2.34 -0.50 -7.01
N ARG A 402 1.39 -0.03 -6.20
CA ARG A 402 1.65 0.51 -4.86
C ARG A 402 2.27 -0.55 -3.95
N ASN A 403 1.63 -1.72 -3.84
CA ASN A 403 2.08 -2.77 -2.93
C ASN A 403 3.47 -3.29 -3.29
N VAL A 404 3.70 -3.63 -4.57
CA VAL A 404 5.01 -4.09 -5.04
C VAL A 404 6.09 -3.03 -4.86
N GLY A 405 5.78 -1.76 -5.19
CA GLY A 405 6.70 -0.64 -4.95
C GLY A 405 7.06 -0.50 -3.46
N SER A 406 6.08 -0.58 -2.57
CA SER A 406 6.31 -0.49 -1.12
C SER A 406 7.16 -1.67 -0.60
N VAL A 407 6.88 -2.90 -1.04
CA VAL A 407 7.66 -4.09 -0.64
C VAL A 407 9.11 -3.99 -1.11
N ILE A 408 9.33 -3.59 -2.38
CA ILE A 408 10.69 -3.38 -2.92
C ILE A 408 11.43 -2.31 -2.12
N GLY A 409 10.77 -1.20 -1.82
CA GLY A 409 11.40 -0.13 -1.05
C GLY A 409 11.74 -0.52 0.38
N GLN A 410 10.87 -1.26 1.07
CA GLN A 410 11.14 -1.80 2.41
C GLN A 410 12.30 -2.81 2.39
N ALA A 411 12.33 -3.71 1.41
CA ALA A 411 13.40 -4.69 1.27
C ALA A 411 14.74 -4.04 0.92
N LEU A 412 14.74 -3.06 0.01
CA LEU A 412 15.93 -2.26 -0.30
C LEU A 412 16.47 -1.57 0.96
N THR A 413 15.58 -1.01 1.76
CA THR A 413 15.89 -0.39 3.04
C THR A 413 16.55 -1.38 4.00
N ALA A 414 15.93 -2.54 4.22
CA ALA A 414 16.45 -3.58 5.10
C ALA A 414 17.83 -4.11 4.60
N ALA A 415 17.98 -4.32 3.29
CA ALA A 415 19.22 -4.80 2.71
C ALA A 415 20.38 -3.80 2.85
N ILE A 416 20.13 -2.50 2.64
CA ILE A 416 21.16 -1.46 2.82
C ILE A 416 21.59 -1.39 4.27
N ILE A 417 20.66 -1.35 5.23
CA ILE A 417 21.00 -1.27 6.65
C ILE A 417 21.76 -2.50 7.09
N ALA A 418 21.26 -3.71 6.79
CA ALA A 418 21.92 -4.95 7.16
C ALA A 418 23.32 -5.07 6.55
N GLY A 419 23.48 -4.70 5.27
CA GLY A 419 24.77 -4.69 4.59
C GLY A 419 25.80 -3.75 5.23
N ILE A 420 25.38 -2.53 5.61
CA ILE A 420 26.27 -1.57 6.28
C ILE A 420 26.60 -2.02 7.70
N MET A 421 25.62 -2.53 8.47
CA MET A 421 25.85 -3.07 9.81
C MET A 421 26.87 -4.22 9.78
N LEU A 422 26.67 -5.19 8.87
CA LEU A 422 27.58 -6.31 8.70
C LEU A 422 29.00 -5.84 8.30
N SER A 423 29.12 -4.91 7.35
CA SER A 423 30.41 -4.38 6.89
C SER A 423 31.20 -3.64 7.99
N ARG A 424 30.49 -3.20 9.06
CA ARG A 424 31.08 -2.55 10.23
C ARG A 424 31.24 -3.48 11.44
N GLY A 425 31.02 -4.78 11.25
CA GLY A 425 31.15 -5.80 12.31
C GLY A 425 30.03 -5.77 13.36
N ALA A 426 28.90 -5.13 13.07
CA ALA A 426 27.72 -5.11 13.94
C ALA A 426 26.79 -6.26 13.56
N GLU A 427 26.95 -7.43 14.18
CA GLU A 427 26.12 -8.63 13.97
C GLU A 427 24.85 -8.60 14.83
N VAL A 428 24.16 -7.47 14.89
CA VAL A 428 22.93 -7.30 15.68
C VAL A 428 21.75 -7.23 14.73
N GLN A 429 20.67 -7.98 15.04
CA GLN A 429 19.43 -7.91 14.27
C GLN A 429 18.67 -6.61 14.58
N LEU A 430 17.85 -6.11 13.63
CA LEU A 430 17.13 -4.85 13.75
C LEU A 430 16.16 -4.80 14.93
N ASP A 431 15.67 -5.95 15.39
CA ASP A 431 14.79 -6.12 16.55
C ASP A 431 15.52 -6.04 17.90
N GLN A 432 16.83 -6.30 17.91
CA GLN A 432 17.67 -6.26 19.11
C GLN A 432 18.39 -4.91 19.29
N LEU A 433 18.16 -3.96 18.38
CA LEU A 433 18.80 -2.63 18.44
C LEU A 433 18.48 -1.84 19.72
N SER A 434 17.28 -2.01 20.26
CA SER A 434 16.84 -1.32 21.49
C SER A 434 17.53 -1.86 22.75
N GLU A 435 18.05 -3.07 22.73
CA GLU A 435 18.73 -3.73 23.86
C GLU A 435 20.25 -3.53 23.83
N SER A 436 20.77 -2.98 22.72
CA SER A 436 22.21 -2.82 22.52
C SER A 436 22.67 -1.43 22.92
N ASP A 437 23.32 -1.32 24.08
CA ASP A 437 24.03 -0.10 24.52
C ASP A 437 25.38 0.14 23.82
N ASN A 438 25.69 -0.64 22.76
CA ASN A 438 26.96 -0.55 22.07
C ASN A 438 26.98 0.62 21.06
N PRO A 439 27.79 1.68 21.27
CA PRO A 439 27.87 2.83 20.37
C PRO A 439 28.24 2.44 18.93
N ALA A 440 29.04 1.40 18.72
CA ALA A 440 29.42 0.95 17.38
C ALA A 440 28.22 0.40 16.57
N VAL A 441 27.25 -0.23 17.25
CA VAL A 441 26.00 -0.72 16.63
C VAL A 441 25.12 0.47 16.23
N THR A 442 25.01 1.47 17.10
CA THR A 442 24.28 2.72 16.82
C THR A 442 24.86 3.45 15.60
N ASP A 443 26.19 3.62 15.57
CA ASP A 443 26.88 4.28 14.45
C ASP A 443 26.76 3.49 13.14
N ALA A 444 26.81 2.17 13.20
CA ALA A 444 26.60 1.32 12.03
C ALA A 444 25.18 1.44 11.47
N PHE A 445 24.16 1.42 12.35
CA PHE A 445 22.77 1.63 11.96
C PHE A 445 22.54 3.02 11.37
N LEU A 446 23.00 4.09 12.00
CA LEU A 446 22.84 5.47 11.52
C LEU A 446 23.52 5.70 10.18
N ALA A 447 24.66 5.01 9.92
CA ALA A 447 25.28 5.05 8.60
C ALA A 447 24.41 4.34 7.53
N GLY A 448 23.85 3.17 7.86
CA GLY A 448 22.88 2.47 7.01
C GLY A 448 21.62 3.30 6.78
N TRP A 449 21.09 3.93 7.81
CA TRP A 449 20.00 4.89 7.78
C TRP A 449 20.26 6.03 6.78
N SER A 450 21.39 6.72 6.95
CA SER A 450 21.78 7.84 6.09
C SER A 450 21.90 7.42 4.62
N LEU A 451 22.56 6.29 4.34
CA LEU A 451 22.68 5.77 2.98
C LEU A 451 21.31 5.40 2.39
N THR A 452 20.46 4.73 3.16
CA THR A 452 19.10 4.35 2.75
C THR A 452 18.32 5.57 2.27
N PHE A 453 18.22 6.61 3.10
CA PHE A 453 17.44 7.80 2.73
C PHE A 453 18.05 8.59 1.56
N ARG A 454 19.38 8.58 1.38
CA ARG A 454 20.03 9.14 0.17
C ARG A 454 19.67 8.36 -1.09
N VAL A 455 19.70 7.02 -1.04
CA VAL A 455 19.29 6.18 -2.17
C VAL A 455 17.82 6.41 -2.51
N LEU A 456 16.95 6.46 -1.50
CA LEU A 456 15.52 6.70 -1.72
C LEU A 456 15.23 8.14 -2.19
N ALA A 457 16.04 9.12 -1.81
CA ALA A 457 15.97 10.46 -2.38
C ALA A 457 16.24 10.43 -3.89
N ILE A 458 17.24 9.66 -4.34
CA ILE A 458 17.56 9.48 -5.77
C ILE A 458 16.38 8.80 -6.48
N VAL A 459 15.83 7.72 -5.92
CA VAL A 459 14.67 7.01 -6.50
C VAL A 459 13.46 7.93 -6.61
N THR A 460 13.18 8.72 -5.57
CA THR A 460 12.08 9.69 -5.58
C THR A 460 12.34 10.84 -6.56
N PHE A 461 13.59 11.25 -6.72
CA PHE A 461 13.96 12.25 -7.72
C PHE A 461 13.74 11.72 -9.15
N ILE A 462 14.04 10.46 -9.42
CA ILE A 462 13.70 9.81 -10.71
C ILE A 462 12.18 9.79 -10.91
N ALA A 463 11.39 9.48 -9.85
CA ALA A 463 9.93 9.58 -9.91
C ALA A 463 9.44 10.98 -10.26
N LEU A 464 10.08 12.02 -9.72
CA LEU A 464 9.79 13.41 -10.02
C LEU A 464 10.11 13.77 -11.49
N LEU A 465 11.21 13.26 -12.03
CA LEU A 465 11.53 13.42 -13.46
C LEU A 465 10.48 12.71 -14.36
N CYS A 466 10.01 11.53 -13.96
CA CYS A 466 8.90 10.86 -14.65
C CYS A 466 7.60 11.70 -14.61
N ALA A 467 7.31 12.34 -13.48
CA ALA A 467 6.13 13.20 -13.33
C ALA A 467 6.17 14.43 -14.26
N ILE A 468 7.35 14.96 -14.56
CA ILE A 468 7.52 16.07 -15.53
C ILE A 468 7.07 15.65 -16.94
N GLN A 469 7.30 14.40 -17.32
CA GLN A 469 6.96 13.86 -18.64
C GLN A 469 5.46 13.56 -18.81
N THR A 470 4.70 13.54 -17.72
CA THR A 470 3.26 13.33 -17.77
C THR A 470 2.59 14.49 -18.50
N ARG A 471 2.14 14.30 -19.74
CA ARG A 471 1.47 15.32 -20.54
C ARG A 471 0.04 15.53 -20.07
N VAL A 472 -0.37 16.78 -19.92
CA VAL A 472 -1.77 17.13 -19.70
C VAL A 472 -2.43 17.11 -21.09
N PHE A 473 -3.21 16.07 -21.41
CA PHE A 473 -4.24 16.20 -22.42
C PHE A 473 -5.36 17.02 -21.78
N VAL A 474 -5.40 18.30 -22.05
CA VAL A 474 -6.63 19.06 -21.98
C VAL A 474 -7.49 18.45 -23.08
N SER A 475 -8.45 17.56 -22.72
CA SER A 475 -9.52 17.26 -23.66
C SER A 475 -10.18 18.62 -23.94
N ASP A 476 -10.19 19.07 -25.16
CA ASP A 476 -11.11 20.09 -25.61
C ASP A 476 -12.49 19.63 -25.06
N ARG A 477 -12.98 20.37 -24.10
CA ARG A 477 -14.39 20.27 -23.74
C ARG A 477 -15.10 20.64 -25.04
N ASP A 478 -15.69 19.64 -25.66
CA ASP A 478 -16.76 19.90 -26.62
C ASP A 478 -17.78 20.79 -25.89
N ASP A 479 -17.66 22.08 -26.12
CA ASP A 479 -18.72 23.05 -26.02
C ASP A 479 -19.69 22.73 -27.17
N SER A 480 -20.47 21.69 -27.02
CA SER A 480 -21.62 21.44 -27.86
C SER A 480 -22.80 21.13 -26.95
N ASN A 481 -23.54 22.21 -26.66
CA ASN A 481 -24.98 22.33 -26.36
C ASN A 481 -25.68 21.24 -25.54
#